data_a2db105240ad963c66dd9463ec1a40cf
#
_entry.id   a2db105240ad963c66dd9463ec1a40cf
#
_cell.length_a   1.000
_cell.length_b   1.000
_cell.length_c   1.000
_cell.angle_alpha   90.00
_cell.angle_beta   90.00
_cell.angle_gamma   90.00
#
_symmetry.space_group_name_H-M   'P 1'
#
loop_
_entity.id
_entity.type
_entity.pdbx_description
1 polymer ?
#
loop_
_entity_poly.entity_id
_entity_poly.type
_entity_poly.pdbx_seq_one_letter_code
_entity_poly.pdbx_strand_id
1 'polypeptide(L)'
;GFDTNDAEEEGLRNWVRNIVNEGVTALLPTTITQSEEVLTNALKNVARVVREGYTGAEILGIHFEGPYLDMKYKGAQPEQYIRKPSVEQFKKYQEAADGLIKYITMATEADEDFALTRYCAEHGVVVSIGHSAATSQEAVQAFAHGARSMTHVYNGMTPFNHRANGLVGAAYRMKSMYGEI
;
A
#
# COMPACT_ATOMS: atom_id res chain seq x y z
N GLY A 1 13.53 -16.42 3.87
CA GLY A 1 12.34 -15.65 3.62
C GLY A 1 12.34 -15.13 2.19
N PHE A 2 11.24 -14.63 1.75
CA PHE A 2 11.08 -14.02 0.43
C PHE A 2 10.68 -12.56 0.62
N ASP A 3 11.26 -11.65 -0.18
CA ASP A 3 10.90 -10.24 -0.23
C ASP A 3 10.43 -9.90 -1.66
N THR A 4 9.29 -9.24 -1.77
CA THR A 4 8.73 -8.84 -3.09
C THR A 4 9.69 -7.90 -3.83
N ASN A 5 10.42 -7.05 -3.10
CA ASN A 5 11.37 -6.09 -3.67
C ASN A 5 12.64 -6.75 -4.26
N ASP A 6 12.93 -8.00 -3.90
CA ASP A 6 14.08 -8.74 -4.50
C ASP A 6 13.86 -9.03 -5.98
N ALA A 7 12.62 -8.97 -6.45
CA ALA A 7 12.22 -9.26 -7.83
C ALA A 7 12.67 -10.65 -8.33
N GLU A 8 12.75 -11.63 -7.42
CA GLU A 8 13.11 -13.00 -7.72
C GLU A 8 11.88 -13.84 -8.05
N GLU A 9 11.81 -14.32 -9.28
CA GLU A 9 10.68 -15.12 -9.77
C GLU A 9 10.52 -16.42 -8.97
N GLU A 10 11.59 -17.19 -8.79
CA GLU A 10 11.55 -18.44 -8.06
C GLU A 10 11.20 -18.23 -6.57
N GLY A 11 11.66 -17.13 -5.98
CA GLY A 11 11.31 -16.73 -4.62
C GLY A 11 9.78 -16.53 -4.48
N LEU A 12 9.16 -15.78 -5.39
CA LEU A 12 7.72 -15.55 -5.37
C LEU A 12 6.93 -16.86 -5.59
N ARG A 13 7.32 -17.67 -6.57
CA ARG A 13 6.68 -18.97 -6.85
C ARG A 13 6.77 -19.92 -5.65
N ASN A 14 7.89 -19.96 -4.98
CA ASN A 14 8.08 -20.76 -3.77
C ASN A 14 7.24 -20.23 -2.60
N TRP A 15 7.15 -18.91 -2.45
CA TRP A 15 6.35 -18.32 -1.40
C TRP A 15 4.87 -18.68 -1.54
N VAL A 16 4.26 -18.43 -2.71
CA VAL A 16 2.83 -18.73 -2.91
C VAL A 16 2.52 -20.22 -2.80
N ARG A 17 3.46 -21.09 -3.16
CA ARG A 17 3.34 -22.56 -3.03
C ARG A 17 3.36 -23.00 -1.57
N ASN A 18 4.19 -22.40 -0.75
CA ASN A 18 4.41 -22.84 0.63
C ASN A 18 3.44 -22.22 1.63
N ILE A 19 2.98 -21.00 1.40
CA ILE A 19 2.12 -20.28 2.36
C ILE A 19 0.75 -20.94 2.54
N VAL A 20 0.32 -21.76 1.60
CA VAL A 20 -0.90 -22.56 1.74
C VAL A 20 -0.85 -23.52 2.92
N ASN A 21 0.35 -23.95 3.34
CA ASN A 21 0.53 -24.81 4.51
C ASN A 21 0.23 -24.06 5.82
N GLU A 22 0.21 -22.74 5.78
CA GLU A 22 -0.16 -21.86 6.90
C GLU A 22 -1.65 -21.46 6.84
N GLY A 23 -2.42 -22.01 5.90
CA GLY A 23 -3.84 -21.74 5.73
C GLY A 23 -4.15 -20.51 4.87
N VAL A 24 -3.15 -19.88 4.26
CA VAL A 24 -3.34 -18.71 3.38
C VAL A 24 -3.71 -19.19 1.97
N THR A 25 -4.89 -18.81 1.50
CA THR A 25 -5.40 -19.17 0.17
C THR A 25 -5.25 -18.08 -0.87
N ALA A 26 -5.09 -16.83 -0.43
CA ALA A 26 -4.90 -15.69 -1.31
C ALA A 26 -4.07 -14.61 -0.62
N LEU A 27 -3.32 -13.82 -1.38
CA LEU A 27 -2.47 -12.74 -0.86
C LEU A 27 -2.28 -11.62 -1.87
N LEU A 28 -1.76 -10.52 -1.37
CA LEU A 28 -1.26 -9.38 -2.14
C LEU A 28 0.25 -9.26 -1.84
N PRO A 29 1.17 -9.74 -2.71
CA PRO A 29 2.59 -9.46 -2.53
C PRO A 29 2.80 -7.96 -2.31
N THR A 30 3.45 -7.62 -1.20
CA THR A 30 3.62 -6.22 -0.78
C THR A 30 5.01 -5.73 -1.11
N THR A 31 5.11 -4.58 -1.79
CA THR A 31 6.38 -3.84 -1.93
C THR A 31 6.53 -2.88 -0.77
N ILE A 32 7.77 -2.52 -0.43
CA ILE A 32 8.09 -1.43 0.48
C ILE A 32 8.85 -0.34 -0.27
N THR A 33 8.89 0.88 0.30
CA THR A 33 9.60 2.03 -0.30
C THR A 33 11.01 1.66 -0.75
N GLN A 34 11.31 1.93 -2.02
CA GLN A 34 12.63 1.75 -2.63
C GLN A 34 12.81 2.71 -3.82
N SER A 35 13.95 2.61 -4.51
CA SER A 35 14.17 3.35 -5.76
C SER A 35 13.12 2.98 -6.80
N GLU A 36 12.84 3.90 -7.73
CA GLU A 36 11.90 3.66 -8.84
C GLU A 36 12.29 2.42 -9.66
N GLU A 37 13.59 2.20 -9.85
CA GLU A 37 14.10 1.03 -10.56
C GLU A 37 13.76 -0.28 -9.83
N VAL A 38 14.04 -0.36 -8.53
CA VAL A 38 13.76 -1.55 -7.71
C VAL A 38 12.26 -1.83 -7.67
N LEU A 39 11.44 -0.81 -7.42
CA LEU A 39 9.97 -0.96 -7.42
C LEU A 39 9.46 -1.43 -8.78
N THR A 40 9.93 -0.82 -9.87
CA THR A 40 9.53 -1.21 -11.22
C THR A 40 9.88 -2.66 -11.52
N ASN A 41 11.06 -3.13 -11.11
CA ASN A 41 11.48 -4.50 -11.31
C ASN A 41 10.65 -5.49 -10.48
N ALA A 42 10.34 -5.15 -9.22
CA ALA A 42 9.47 -5.93 -8.35
C ALA A 42 8.07 -6.09 -8.96
N LEU A 43 7.47 -5.00 -9.41
CA LEU A 43 6.15 -4.98 -10.05
C LEU A 43 6.11 -5.84 -11.31
N LYS A 44 7.10 -5.69 -12.20
CA LYS A 44 7.25 -6.50 -13.41
C LYS A 44 7.42 -7.99 -13.10
N ASN A 45 8.15 -8.33 -12.03
CA ASN A 45 8.34 -9.70 -11.61
C ASN A 45 7.02 -10.35 -11.19
N VAL A 46 6.22 -9.68 -10.35
CA VAL A 46 4.89 -10.20 -9.96
C VAL A 46 3.98 -10.34 -11.18
N ALA A 47 3.93 -9.33 -12.05
CA ALA A 47 3.13 -9.36 -13.27
C ALA A 47 3.52 -10.52 -14.19
N ARG A 48 4.82 -10.78 -14.34
CA ARG A 48 5.33 -11.91 -15.11
C ARG A 48 4.89 -13.25 -14.52
N VAL A 49 5.05 -13.46 -13.21
CA VAL A 49 4.65 -14.71 -12.55
C VAL A 49 3.15 -14.96 -12.70
N VAL A 50 2.34 -13.92 -12.54
CA VAL A 50 0.88 -14.03 -12.74
C VAL A 50 0.53 -14.41 -14.17
N ARG A 51 1.13 -13.75 -15.15
CA ARG A 51 0.88 -14.00 -16.58
C ARG A 51 1.31 -15.40 -17.03
N GLU A 52 2.43 -15.90 -16.53
CA GLU A 52 2.96 -17.23 -16.87
C GLU A 52 2.24 -18.37 -16.14
N GLY A 53 1.49 -18.05 -15.10
CA GLY A 53 0.82 -19.03 -14.27
C GLY A 53 1.73 -19.57 -13.15
N TYR A 54 1.11 -19.96 -12.05
CA TYR A 54 1.79 -20.49 -10.86
C TYR A 54 0.82 -21.42 -10.11
N THR A 55 1.32 -22.11 -9.09
CA THR A 55 0.54 -22.98 -8.20
C THR A 55 0.72 -22.55 -6.76
N GLY A 56 -0.37 -22.58 -5.96
CA GLY A 56 -0.35 -22.17 -4.56
C GLY A 56 -1.45 -21.17 -4.22
N ALA A 57 -1.20 -20.29 -3.26
CA ALA A 57 -2.13 -19.23 -2.89
C ALA A 57 -2.33 -18.25 -4.04
N GLU A 58 -3.56 -17.79 -4.22
CA GLU A 58 -3.92 -16.87 -5.30
C GLU A 58 -3.32 -15.47 -5.07
N ILE A 59 -2.66 -14.93 -6.10
CA ILE A 59 -2.22 -13.53 -6.11
C ILE A 59 -3.39 -12.67 -6.61
N LEU A 60 -4.08 -11.99 -5.69
CA LEU A 60 -5.24 -11.14 -6.01
C LEU A 60 -4.85 -9.80 -6.64
N GLY A 61 -3.60 -9.44 -6.56
CA GLY A 61 -3.01 -8.19 -7.02
C GLY A 61 -1.75 -7.88 -6.23
N ILE A 62 -1.31 -6.64 -6.24
CA ILE A 62 -0.14 -6.15 -5.51
C ILE A 62 -0.60 -5.11 -4.50
N HIS A 63 -0.06 -5.17 -3.29
CA HIS A 63 -0.11 -4.10 -2.32
C HIS A 63 1.16 -3.23 -2.48
N PHE A 64 0.96 -1.98 -2.84
CA PHE A 64 2.01 -0.99 -3.05
C PHE A 64 2.15 -0.10 -1.81
N GLU A 65 3.09 -0.44 -0.91
CA GLU A 65 3.32 0.30 0.32
C GLU A 65 4.48 1.30 0.15
N GLY A 66 4.12 2.56 0.12
CA GLY A 66 5.06 3.62 -0.27
C GLY A 66 5.30 3.66 -1.80
N PRO A 67 6.11 4.58 -2.29
CA PRO A 67 7.01 5.51 -1.57
C PRO A 67 6.34 6.80 -1.05
N TYR A 68 5.04 6.92 -1.10
CA TYR A 68 4.30 8.13 -0.76
C TYR A 68 3.96 8.21 0.74
N LEU A 69 4.98 8.25 1.58
CA LEU A 69 4.89 8.17 3.03
C LEU A 69 5.31 9.47 3.71
N ASP A 70 4.86 9.66 4.96
CA ASP A 70 5.31 10.76 5.79
C ASP A 70 6.68 10.45 6.43
N MET A 71 7.59 11.41 6.41
CA MET A 71 8.96 11.26 6.92
C MET A 71 9.03 10.91 8.41
N LYS A 72 8.12 11.44 9.22
CA LYS A 72 8.09 11.20 10.66
C LYS A 72 7.58 9.80 10.98
N TYR A 73 6.68 9.30 10.16
CA TYR A 73 5.99 8.02 10.37
C TYR A 73 6.44 6.90 9.42
N LYS A 74 7.53 7.12 8.69
CA LYS A 74 8.09 6.15 7.73
C LYS A 74 8.50 4.80 8.34
N GLY A 75 8.70 4.75 9.66
CA GLY A 75 9.21 3.54 10.31
C GLY A 75 10.61 3.16 9.81
N ALA A 76 10.80 1.91 9.45
CA ALA A 76 12.05 1.38 8.90
C ALA A 76 12.27 1.68 7.41
N GLN A 77 11.30 2.30 6.74
CA GLN A 77 11.40 2.53 5.29
C GLN A 77 12.47 3.59 4.95
N PRO A 78 13.25 3.40 3.86
CA PRO A 78 14.41 4.23 3.55
C PRO A 78 14.00 5.63 3.10
N GLU A 79 14.38 6.65 3.87
CA GLU A 79 13.96 8.04 3.69
C GLU A 79 14.36 8.67 2.35
N GLN A 80 15.50 8.26 1.78
CA GLN A 80 15.97 8.80 0.51
C GLN A 80 15.05 8.50 -0.67
N TYR A 81 14.18 7.52 -0.54
CA TYR A 81 13.24 7.11 -1.58
C TYR A 81 11.80 7.56 -1.32
N ILE A 82 11.51 8.19 -0.19
CA ILE A 82 10.19 8.76 0.09
C ILE A 82 9.91 9.90 -0.89
N ARG A 83 8.71 9.91 -1.45
CA ARG A 83 8.25 10.87 -2.45
C ARG A 83 6.86 11.40 -2.09
N LYS A 84 6.51 12.55 -2.65
CA LYS A 84 5.13 13.03 -2.61
C LYS A 84 4.26 12.19 -3.54
N PRO A 85 2.98 11.98 -3.20
CA PRO A 85 2.02 11.34 -4.09
C PRO A 85 2.00 12.00 -5.48
N SER A 86 1.98 11.17 -6.53
CA SER A 86 1.97 11.63 -7.91
C SER A 86 1.19 10.66 -8.79
N VAL A 87 0.13 11.14 -9.42
CA VAL A 87 -0.69 10.37 -10.36
C VAL A 87 0.14 9.92 -11.56
N GLU A 88 1.01 10.80 -12.09
CA GLU A 88 1.86 10.47 -13.23
C GLU A 88 2.85 9.34 -12.91
N GLN A 89 3.51 9.42 -11.76
CA GLN A 89 4.44 8.37 -11.33
C GLN A 89 3.70 7.07 -11.03
N PHE A 90 2.56 7.13 -10.35
CA PHE A 90 1.75 5.94 -10.06
C PHE A 90 1.28 5.22 -11.32
N LYS A 91 0.90 5.96 -12.38
CA LYS A 91 0.55 5.37 -13.68
C LYS A 91 1.69 4.53 -14.25
N LYS A 92 2.93 4.99 -14.16
CA LYS A 92 4.11 4.22 -14.59
C LYS A 92 4.28 2.93 -13.80
N TYR A 93 4.07 2.98 -12.48
CA TYR A 93 4.08 1.78 -11.65
C TYR A 93 2.94 0.81 -12.01
N GLN A 94 1.74 1.34 -12.22
CA GLN A 94 0.59 0.51 -12.59
C GLN A 94 0.78 -0.15 -13.96
N GLU A 95 1.39 0.55 -14.92
CA GLU A 95 1.79 -0.03 -16.21
C GLU A 95 2.84 -1.14 -16.03
N ALA A 96 3.88 -0.91 -15.22
CA ALA A 96 4.88 -1.94 -14.93
C ALA A 96 4.30 -3.18 -14.24
N ALA A 97 3.22 -3.01 -13.50
CA ALA A 97 2.49 -4.06 -12.81
C ALA A 97 1.41 -4.74 -13.69
N ASP A 98 1.28 -4.45 -14.97
CA ASP A 98 0.18 -4.92 -15.83
C ASP A 98 -1.22 -4.68 -15.20
N GLY A 99 -1.40 -3.55 -14.47
CA GLY A 99 -2.66 -3.23 -13.80
C GLY A 99 -2.93 -4.00 -12.50
N LEU A 100 -1.94 -4.71 -11.96
CA LEU A 100 -2.10 -5.57 -10.79
C LEU A 100 -2.00 -4.83 -9.45
N ILE A 101 -1.62 -3.55 -9.37
CA ILE A 101 -1.72 -2.81 -8.13
C ILE A 101 -3.20 -2.64 -7.80
N LYS A 102 -3.66 -3.28 -6.71
CA LYS A 102 -5.05 -3.25 -6.23
C LYS A 102 -5.21 -2.55 -4.89
N TYR A 103 -4.11 -2.34 -4.20
CA TYR A 103 -4.07 -1.75 -2.88
C TYR A 103 -2.83 -0.85 -2.75
N ILE A 104 -3.00 0.36 -2.23
CA ILE A 104 -1.89 1.29 -1.99
C ILE A 104 -1.95 1.83 -0.57
N THR A 105 -0.82 1.79 0.13
CA THR A 105 -0.64 2.48 1.41
C THR A 105 0.12 3.78 1.20
N MET A 106 -0.46 4.89 1.64
CA MET A 106 0.18 6.20 1.52
C MET A 106 -0.25 7.20 2.59
N ALA A 107 0.57 8.23 2.77
CA ALA A 107 0.28 9.41 3.58
C ALA A 107 -0.63 10.36 2.78
N THR A 108 -1.93 10.24 2.97
CA THR A 108 -2.93 10.98 2.16
C THR A 108 -2.94 12.48 2.41
N GLU A 109 -2.42 12.94 3.55
CA GLU A 109 -2.26 14.38 3.84
C GLU A 109 -1.19 15.06 2.97
N ALA A 110 -0.30 14.26 2.35
CA ALA A 110 0.69 14.76 1.40
C ALA A 110 0.18 14.77 -0.05
N ASP A 111 -1.01 14.22 -0.31
CA ASP A 111 -1.63 14.13 -1.64
C ASP A 111 -2.38 15.44 -1.94
N GLU A 112 -1.80 16.29 -2.77
CA GLU A 112 -2.35 17.58 -3.13
C GLU A 112 -3.74 17.40 -3.77
N ASP A 113 -4.74 18.09 -3.20
CA ASP A 113 -6.15 17.97 -3.62
C ASP A 113 -6.68 16.53 -3.68
N PHE A 114 -6.06 15.60 -2.97
CA PHE A 114 -6.40 14.16 -3.03
C PHE A 114 -6.39 13.60 -4.45
N ALA A 115 -5.50 14.10 -5.29
CA ALA A 115 -5.47 13.77 -6.72
C ALA A 115 -5.18 12.28 -6.96
N LEU A 116 -4.18 11.72 -6.29
CA LEU A 116 -3.86 10.29 -6.39
C LEU A 116 -4.93 9.42 -5.70
N THR A 117 -5.45 9.88 -4.55
CA THR A 117 -6.54 9.20 -3.83
C THR A 117 -7.76 9.00 -4.72
N ARG A 118 -8.22 10.07 -5.38
CA ARG A 118 -9.35 10.00 -6.32
C ARG A 118 -9.04 9.13 -7.54
N TYR A 119 -7.86 9.34 -8.13
CA TYR A 119 -7.43 8.52 -9.27
C TYR A 119 -7.47 7.02 -8.96
N CYS A 120 -6.90 6.63 -7.83
CA CYS A 120 -6.90 5.23 -7.38
C CYS A 120 -8.31 4.69 -7.17
N ALA A 121 -9.17 5.44 -6.48
CA ALA A 121 -10.56 5.04 -6.24
C ALA A 121 -11.36 4.85 -7.54
N GLU A 122 -11.18 5.74 -8.51
CA GLU A 122 -11.83 5.68 -9.83
C GLU A 122 -11.33 4.50 -10.69
N HIS A 123 -10.11 4.01 -10.42
CA HIS A 123 -9.48 2.92 -11.18
C HIS A 123 -9.45 1.59 -10.41
N GLY A 124 -10.26 1.46 -9.36
CA GLY A 124 -10.42 0.20 -8.62
C GLY A 124 -9.21 -0.19 -7.76
N VAL A 125 -8.41 0.79 -7.33
CA VAL A 125 -7.31 0.62 -6.39
C VAL A 125 -7.75 1.12 -5.03
N VAL A 126 -7.70 0.26 -4.01
CA VAL A 126 -8.02 0.62 -2.63
C VAL A 126 -6.92 1.49 -2.05
N VAL A 127 -7.27 2.68 -1.58
CA VAL A 127 -6.35 3.55 -0.86
C VAL A 127 -6.48 3.30 0.63
N SER A 128 -5.36 2.96 1.24
CA SER A 128 -5.17 2.79 2.68
C SER A 128 -4.29 3.89 3.24
N ILE A 129 -4.73 4.50 4.33
CA ILE A 129 -3.96 5.53 5.03
C ILE A 129 -2.97 4.84 5.95
N GLY A 130 -1.70 5.04 5.74
CA GLY A 130 -0.63 4.47 6.57
C GLY A 130 0.67 5.24 6.44
N HIS A 131 1.57 5.05 7.38
CA HIS A 131 2.80 5.84 7.48
C HIS A 131 2.54 7.33 7.33
N SER A 132 1.59 7.85 8.12
CA SER A 132 0.92 9.12 7.90
C SER A 132 0.88 9.98 9.16
N ALA A 133 1.15 11.27 9.00
CA ALA A 133 1.01 12.29 10.04
C ALA A 133 -0.40 12.91 10.08
N ALA A 134 -1.35 12.40 9.29
CA ALA A 134 -2.67 12.96 9.17
C ALA A 134 -3.38 13.10 10.52
N THR A 135 -4.12 14.16 10.67
CA THR A 135 -5.09 14.36 11.73
C THR A 135 -6.35 13.53 11.46
N SER A 136 -7.21 13.39 12.46
CA SER A 136 -8.51 12.74 12.26
C SER A 136 -9.39 13.45 11.23
N GLN A 137 -9.25 14.78 11.08
CA GLN A 137 -9.99 15.54 10.08
C GLN A 137 -9.47 15.28 8.66
N GLU A 138 -8.16 15.26 8.47
CA GLU A 138 -7.54 14.91 7.19
C GLU A 138 -7.88 13.48 6.76
N ALA A 139 -7.94 12.54 7.71
CA ALA A 139 -8.42 11.18 7.43
C ALA A 139 -9.88 11.17 6.93
N VAL A 140 -10.77 11.94 7.55
CA VAL A 140 -12.17 12.09 7.09
C VAL A 140 -12.22 12.66 5.67
N GLN A 141 -11.38 13.65 5.36
CA GLN A 141 -11.29 14.20 4.00
C GLN A 141 -10.76 13.16 2.99
N ALA A 142 -9.69 12.44 3.32
CA ALA A 142 -9.18 11.36 2.46
C ALA A 142 -10.26 10.30 2.18
N PHE A 143 -11.06 9.97 3.20
CA PHE A 143 -12.19 9.05 3.07
C PHE A 143 -13.28 9.60 2.15
N ALA A 144 -13.61 10.86 2.27
CA ALA A 144 -14.58 11.54 1.39
C ALA A 144 -14.11 11.52 -0.08
N HIS A 145 -12.79 11.49 -0.31
CA HIS A 145 -12.19 11.46 -1.64
C HIS A 145 -11.83 10.05 -2.14
N GLY A 146 -12.17 8.99 -1.40
CA GLY A 146 -12.08 7.64 -1.91
C GLY A 146 -11.19 6.68 -1.14
N ALA A 147 -10.44 7.11 -0.11
CA ALA A 147 -9.76 6.18 0.79
C ALA A 147 -10.76 5.23 1.46
N ARG A 148 -10.36 3.98 1.76
CA ARG A 148 -11.25 2.96 2.32
C ARG A 148 -10.63 2.15 3.45
N SER A 149 -9.35 2.26 3.68
CA SER A 149 -8.65 1.47 4.68
C SER A 149 -7.62 2.28 5.46
N MET A 150 -7.17 1.73 6.58
CA MET A 150 -5.97 2.17 7.32
C MET A 150 -5.06 0.97 7.56
N THR A 151 -3.79 1.14 7.21
CA THR A 151 -2.76 0.11 7.28
C THR A 151 -2.26 -0.01 8.72
N HIS A 152 -2.10 -1.25 9.21
CA HIS A 152 -1.56 -1.61 10.52
C HIS A 152 -1.87 -0.58 11.62
N VAL A 153 -3.18 -0.40 11.91
CA VAL A 153 -3.69 0.57 12.88
C VAL A 153 -2.90 0.53 14.18
N TYR A 154 -2.57 1.69 14.75
CA TYR A 154 -1.63 2.00 15.83
C TYR A 154 -0.17 2.15 15.42
N ASN A 155 0.28 1.62 14.29
CA ASN A 155 1.67 1.65 13.88
C ASN A 155 1.88 2.68 12.76
N GLY A 156 2.99 3.42 12.82
CA GLY A 156 3.34 4.40 11.78
C GLY A 156 2.25 5.46 11.54
N MET A 157 1.56 5.93 12.59
CA MET A 157 0.48 6.91 12.46
C MET A 157 0.30 7.77 13.69
N THR A 158 -0.48 8.85 13.57
CA THR A 158 -0.80 9.75 14.68
C THR A 158 -1.61 9.03 15.76
N PRO A 159 -1.15 9.03 17.02
CA PRO A 159 -1.77 8.28 18.11
C PRO A 159 -3.07 8.93 18.59
N PHE A 160 -3.90 8.14 19.25
CA PHE A 160 -5.04 8.65 19.99
C PHE A 160 -4.59 9.27 21.32
N ASN A 161 -5.02 10.49 21.60
CA ASN A 161 -4.85 11.12 22.90
C ASN A 161 -6.03 12.06 23.23
N HIS A 162 -6.11 12.54 24.48
CA HIS A 162 -7.23 13.34 24.96
C HIS A 162 -7.40 14.71 24.28
N ARG A 163 -6.39 15.22 23.59
CA ARG A 163 -6.42 16.52 22.88
C ARG A 163 -6.48 16.36 21.36
N ALA A 164 -6.07 15.22 20.85
CA ALA A 164 -6.06 14.96 19.41
C ALA A 164 -6.36 13.46 19.16
N ASN A 165 -7.40 13.20 18.42
CA ASN A 165 -7.83 11.83 18.17
C ASN A 165 -6.87 11.07 17.25
N GLY A 166 -6.09 11.77 16.42
CA GLY A 166 -5.19 11.18 15.46
C GLY A 166 -5.88 10.23 14.47
N LEU A 167 -5.08 9.50 13.72
CA LEU A 167 -5.59 8.45 12.81
C LEU A 167 -6.22 7.30 13.57
N VAL A 168 -5.65 6.91 14.71
CA VAL A 168 -6.23 5.86 15.55
C VAL A 168 -7.65 6.21 15.97
N GLY A 169 -7.91 7.46 16.40
CA GLY A 169 -9.25 7.92 16.74
C GLY A 169 -10.19 8.03 15.55
N ALA A 170 -9.68 8.36 14.36
CA ALA A 170 -10.46 8.32 13.13
C ALA A 170 -10.91 6.89 12.80
N ALA A 171 -10.01 5.90 12.93
CA ALA A 171 -10.31 4.49 12.73
C ALA A 171 -11.51 4.02 13.56
N TYR A 172 -11.57 4.41 14.82
CA TYR A 172 -12.71 4.07 15.71
C TYR A 172 -14.03 4.76 15.35
N ARG A 173 -14.00 5.92 14.73
CA ARG A 173 -15.20 6.71 14.43
C ARG A 173 -15.79 6.42 13.06
N MET A 174 -15.00 5.96 12.12
CA MET A 174 -15.39 5.77 10.72
C MET A 174 -15.89 4.36 10.48
N LYS A 175 -17.22 4.16 10.60
CA LYS A 175 -17.85 2.82 10.58
C LYS A 175 -17.72 2.05 9.24
N SER A 176 -17.44 2.73 8.14
CA SER A 176 -17.33 2.15 6.80
C SER A 176 -15.89 1.98 6.33
N MET A 177 -14.93 2.17 7.22
CA MET A 177 -13.52 2.01 6.94
C MET A 177 -13.04 0.63 7.42
N TYR A 178 -12.14 0.04 6.66
CA TYR A 178 -11.42 -1.17 7.08
C TYR A 178 -10.13 -0.77 7.80
N GLY A 179 -9.78 -1.50 8.86
CA GLY A 179 -8.51 -1.35 9.58
C GLY A 179 -7.74 -2.67 9.54
N GLU A 180 -6.50 -2.60 9.16
CA GLU A 180 -5.57 -3.73 9.30
C GLU A 180 -5.00 -3.73 10.73
N ILE A 181 -4.82 -4.92 11.31
CA ILE A 181 -4.31 -5.10 12.68
C ILE A 181 -3.11 -6.04 12.62
#